data_d232083b38d7412f5c525d06bf6efaf3
#
_entry.id   d232083b38d7412f5c525d06bf6efaf3
#
_cell.length_a   1.000
_cell.length_b   1.000
_cell.length_c   1.000
_cell.angle_alpha   90.00
_cell.angle_beta   90.00
_cell.angle_gamma   90.00
#
_symmetry.space_group_name_H-M   'P 1'
#
loop_
_entity.id
_entity.type
_entity.pdbx_description
1 polymer ?
#
loop_
_entity_poly.entity_id
_entity_poly.type
_entity_poly.pdbx_seq_one_letter_code
_entity_poly.pdbx_strand_id
1 'polypeptide(L)'
;MSIAPPESRHTPSPDPTGTSPDPTTSPAVSVRDVYKVFGRRPAEAVRRLAAGATRDEVREQGSAAVIDASFDVRPGEIFVVMGLSGSGKSTLIRMLNGLLEPTAGSVEIGGRTVTGATPKGIRDIRRSSVSMVFQHFALLPHRTVLENVAYGLEVNGVDKTTRLAKAREVIDLVGLDVWADAKPDELSGGMQQRVGIARALAAETDVLLMDEAFSALDPLIRREMQEQLVDLQQRLGKTIVFITHDLNEAMFLGDRIAVMRDGRIVQIGSPEDILTDPANDYVAQFVQDVDRARVLTAASVMEPARATVPLTVGPRGALRTMRDLQTAALFVTGRGRKLEGWVRDRHVMRQVKAGDTNLDAIVNTEYARVAPDTALTDLFELAVESPLPIAVVDDEERLLGVVPRVTLLAALGNVPTATMPIPVLEPVTRISDSDMDSTLAATGETPAHTGEPAIEGDHA
;
A
#
# COMPACT_ATOMS: atom_id res chain seq x y z
N MET A 1 37.89 -29.01 -1.24
CA MET A 1 36.81 -28.73 -2.23
C MET A 1 35.57 -29.40 -1.69
N SER A 2 34.76 -28.62 -0.98
CA SER A 2 33.49 -29.09 -0.40
C SER A 2 32.38 -28.50 -1.25
N ILE A 3 31.59 -29.36 -1.87
CA ILE A 3 30.47 -28.99 -2.75
C ILE A 3 29.28 -28.73 -1.84
N ALA A 4 28.77 -27.51 -1.81
CA ALA A 4 27.52 -27.14 -1.16
C ALA A 4 26.31 -27.78 -1.90
N PRO A 5 25.26 -28.21 -1.19
CA PRO A 5 24.08 -28.80 -1.82
C PRO A 5 23.22 -27.71 -2.51
N PRO A 6 22.40 -28.07 -3.51
CA PRO A 6 21.57 -27.12 -4.26
C PRO A 6 20.45 -26.57 -3.37
N GLU A 7 20.25 -25.27 -3.42
CA GLU A 7 19.17 -24.55 -2.74
C GLU A 7 17.80 -25.10 -3.16
N SER A 8 17.01 -25.42 -2.17
CA SER A 8 15.64 -25.93 -2.30
C SER A 8 14.75 -24.89 -2.99
N ARG A 9 13.97 -25.33 -3.97
CA ARG A 9 12.92 -24.55 -4.63
C ARG A 9 11.96 -24.03 -3.56
N HIS A 10 11.91 -22.69 -3.39
CA HIS A 10 10.90 -22.03 -2.57
C HIS A 10 9.55 -22.16 -3.26
N THR A 11 8.70 -23.01 -2.71
CA THR A 11 7.25 -22.95 -2.94
C THR A 11 6.73 -21.76 -2.15
N PRO A 12 5.94 -20.85 -2.77
CA PRO A 12 5.35 -19.72 -2.04
C PRO A 12 4.43 -20.27 -0.94
N SER A 13 4.62 -19.78 0.29
CA SER A 13 3.74 -20.05 1.43
C SER A 13 2.35 -19.48 1.14
N PRO A 14 1.27 -20.15 1.60
CA PRO A 14 -0.08 -19.63 1.44
C PRO A 14 -0.28 -18.36 2.26
N ASP A 15 -0.96 -17.40 1.65
CA ASP A 15 -1.37 -16.08 2.12
C ASP A 15 -2.02 -16.17 3.53
N PRO A 16 -1.50 -15.48 4.58
CA PRO A 16 -2.09 -15.48 5.91
C PRO A 16 -3.31 -14.56 6.08
N THR A 17 -3.63 -13.74 5.08
CA THR A 17 -4.85 -12.92 5.08
C THR A 17 -6.00 -13.74 4.51
N GLY A 18 -6.88 -14.21 5.38
CA GLY A 18 -7.99 -15.15 5.16
C GLY A 18 -9.12 -14.72 4.21
N THR A 19 -8.83 -14.07 3.12
CA THR A 19 -9.68 -13.98 1.93
C THR A 19 -9.08 -14.91 0.88
N SER A 20 -9.37 -16.20 0.97
CA SER A 20 -9.22 -17.10 -0.17
C SER A 20 -9.99 -16.50 -1.34
N PRO A 21 -9.36 -16.27 -2.51
CA PRO A 21 -10.08 -15.81 -3.69
C PRO A 21 -11.16 -16.83 -4.02
N ASP A 22 -12.35 -16.35 -4.29
CA ASP A 22 -13.43 -17.19 -4.83
C ASP A 22 -12.88 -17.91 -6.08
N PRO A 23 -12.78 -19.25 -6.08
CA PRO A 23 -12.17 -19.99 -7.18
C PRO A 23 -12.96 -19.92 -8.49
N THR A 24 -14.04 -19.14 -8.53
CA THR A 24 -14.96 -19.03 -9.67
C THR A 24 -14.69 -17.84 -10.60
N THR A 25 -13.82 -16.88 -10.23
CA THR A 25 -13.56 -15.71 -11.07
C THR A 25 -12.28 -15.90 -11.89
N SER A 26 -12.43 -16.06 -13.20
CA SER A 26 -11.28 -16.12 -14.13
C SER A 26 -10.46 -14.83 -14.07
N PRO A 27 -9.10 -14.91 -14.11
CA PRO A 27 -8.26 -13.72 -14.10
C PRO A 27 -8.51 -12.83 -15.32
N ALA A 28 -8.44 -11.50 -15.14
CA ALA A 28 -8.56 -10.54 -16.24
C ALA A 28 -7.33 -10.60 -17.18
N VAL A 29 -6.15 -10.85 -16.60
CA VAL A 29 -4.89 -11.12 -17.35
C VAL A 29 -4.24 -12.35 -16.75
N SER A 30 -3.81 -13.28 -17.61
CA SER A 30 -3.04 -14.47 -17.21
C SER A 30 -1.78 -14.57 -18.04
N VAL A 31 -0.64 -14.72 -17.38
CA VAL A 31 0.69 -14.85 -17.99
C VAL A 31 1.32 -16.13 -17.45
N ARG A 32 1.77 -17.03 -18.34
CA ARG A 32 2.33 -18.32 -17.97
C ARG A 32 3.63 -18.58 -18.70
N ASP A 33 4.69 -18.76 -17.92
CA ASP A 33 6.03 -19.17 -18.39
C ASP A 33 6.52 -18.36 -19.59
N VAL A 34 6.30 -17.02 -19.54
CA VAL A 34 6.57 -16.14 -20.68
C VAL A 34 8.05 -15.80 -20.75
N TYR A 35 8.62 -16.04 -21.92
CA TYR A 35 9.98 -15.65 -22.29
C TYR A 35 9.96 -14.71 -23.51
N LYS A 36 10.83 -13.71 -23.48
CA LYS A 36 11.13 -12.89 -24.66
C LYS A 36 12.63 -12.74 -24.83
N VAL A 37 13.13 -13.28 -25.92
CA VAL A 37 14.53 -13.14 -26.32
C VAL A 37 14.59 -12.52 -27.71
N PHE A 38 15.36 -11.44 -27.85
CA PHE A 38 15.66 -10.81 -29.13
C PHE A 38 17.01 -11.31 -29.60
N GLY A 39 17.11 -11.81 -30.85
CA GLY A 39 18.37 -12.29 -31.37
C GLY A 39 18.20 -13.32 -32.51
N ARG A 40 19.32 -13.98 -32.83
CA ARG A 40 19.36 -14.90 -33.96
C ARG A 40 18.85 -16.32 -33.63
N ARG A 41 18.96 -16.74 -32.35
CA ARG A 41 18.60 -18.09 -31.91
C ARG A 41 17.75 -18.03 -30.61
N PRO A 42 16.59 -17.36 -30.64
CA PRO A 42 15.82 -17.10 -29.42
C PRO A 42 15.30 -18.39 -28.77
N ALA A 43 14.88 -19.38 -29.52
CA ALA A 43 14.38 -20.65 -28.98
C ALA A 43 15.48 -21.48 -28.29
N GLU A 44 16.73 -21.38 -28.73
CA GLU A 44 17.88 -22.03 -28.09
C GLU A 44 18.19 -21.31 -26.74
N ALA A 45 18.17 -19.97 -26.74
CA ALA A 45 18.34 -19.19 -25.53
C ALA A 45 17.27 -19.53 -24.48
N VAL A 46 16.00 -19.66 -24.89
CA VAL A 46 14.92 -20.04 -23.96
C VAL A 46 15.18 -21.42 -23.33
N ARG A 47 15.58 -22.42 -24.14
CA ARG A 47 15.90 -23.76 -23.59
C ARG A 47 17.03 -23.72 -22.56
N ARG A 48 18.09 -22.94 -22.83
CA ARG A 48 19.21 -22.76 -21.87
C ARG A 48 18.77 -22.03 -20.60
N LEU A 49 17.98 -20.96 -20.74
CA LEU A 49 17.43 -20.22 -19.60
C LEU A 49 16.50 -21.08 -18.73
N ALA A 50 15.66 -21.91 -19.35
CA ALA A 50 14.79 -22.87 -18.66
C ALA A 50 15.60 -23.99 -17.96
N ALA A 51 16.80 -24.31 -18.46
CA ALA A 51 17.73 -25.24 -17.85
C ALA A 51 18.62 -24.59 -16.75
N GLY A 52 18.38 -23.31 -16.40
CA GLY A 52 19.09 -22.61 -15.32
C GLY A 52 20.27 -21.73 -15.78
N ALA A 53 20.49 -21.54 -17.09
CA ALA A 53 21.49 -20.61 -17.57
C ALA A 53 21.13 -19.15 -17.18
N THR A 54 22.15 -18.34 -16.94
CA THR A 54 21.98 -16.92 -16.66
C THR A 54 21.72 -16.10 -17.94
N ARG A 55 21.25 -14.86 -17.76
CA ARG A 55 21.04 -13.90 -18.84
C ARG A 55 22.31 -13.66 -19.67
N ASP A 56 23.46 -13.58 -19.01
CA ASP A 56 24.76 -13.33 -19.65
C ASP A 56 25.27 -14.54 -20.45
N GLU A 57 25.05 -15.76 -19.97
CA GLU A 57 25.45 -16.98 -20.65
C GLU A 57 24.71 -17.24 -21.97
N VAL A 58 23.53 -16.64 -22.15
CA VAL A 58 22.75 -16.77 -23.40
C VAL A 58 22.96 -15.58 -24.35
N ARG A 59 23.86 -14.66 -24.04
CA ARG A 59 24.08 -13.42 -24.80
C ARG A 59 24.45 -13.61 -26.26
N GLU A 60 25.17 -14.70 -26.57
CA GLU A 60 25.52 -15.05 -27.94
C GLU A 60 24.29 -15.48 -28.77
N GLN A 61 23.28 -16.09 -28.15
CA GLN A 61 22.05 -16.50 -28.79
C GLN A 61 21.07 -15.33 -28.97
N GLY A 62 21.10 -14.39 -28.01
CA GLY A 62 20.25 -13.21 -28.04
C GLY A 62 20.19 -12.48 -26.69
N SER A 63 19.51 -11.32 -26.70
CA SER A 63 19.24 -10.53 -25.52
C SER A 63 17.94 -10.98 -24.88
N ALA A 64 18.00 -11.60 -23.70
CA ALA A 64 16.83 -12.00 -22.94
C ALA A 64 16.23 -10.80 -22.22
N ALA A 65 15.04 -10.39 -22.62
CA ALA A 65 14.34 -9.25 -22.06
C ALA A 65 13.33 -9.65 -20.97
N VAL A 66 12.64 -10.80 -21.16
CA VAL A 66 11.74 -11.38 -20.16
C VAL A 66 12.07 -12.86 -20.04
N ILE A 67 12.14 -13.36 -18.82
CA ILE A 67 12.58 -14.71 -18.49
C ILE A 67 11.63 -15.29 -17.46
N ASP A 68 10.85 -16.32 -17.85
CA ASP A 68 10.03 -17.12 -16.96
C ASP A 68 9.01 -16.28 -16.14
N ALA A 69 8.33 -15.35 -16.81
CA ALA A 69 7.35 -14.52 -16.15
C ALA A 69 6.00 -15.23 -16.07
N SER A 70 5.48 -15.40 -14.85
CA SER A 70 4.16 -15.98 -14.58
C SER A 70 3.43 -15.18 -13.50
N PHE A 71 2.21 -14.74 -13.79
CA PHE A 71 1.33 -14.04 -12.84
C PHE A 71 -0.10 -13.96 -13.36
N ASP A 72 -1.03 -13.69 -12.45
CA ASP A 72 -2.42 -13.38 -12.74
C ASP A 72 -2.78 -11.99 -12.22
N VAL A 73 -3.65 -11.29 -12.95
CA VAL A 73 -4.27 -10.05 -12.52
C VAL A 73 -5.78 -10.29 -12.33
N ARG A 74 -6.29 -9.94 -11.18
CA ARG A 74 -7.71 -10.12 -10.83
C ARG A 74 -8.57 -9.05 -11.52
N PRO A 75 -9.85 -9.32 -11.83
CA PRO A 75 -10.75 -8.27 -12.27
C PRO A 75 -10.86 -7.14 -11.23
N GLY A 76 -10.78 -5.89 -11.69
CA GLY A 76 -10.86 -4.71 -10.84
C GLY A 76 -9.59 -4.40 -10.04
N GLU A 77 -8.48 -5.12 -10.27
CA GLU A 77 -7.21 -4.93 -9.57
C GLU A 77 -6.32 -3.91 -10.29
N ILE A 78 -5.60 -3.08 -9.54
CA ILE A 78 -4.43 -2.34 -10.03
C ILE A 78 -3.18 -3.19 -9.76
N PHE A 79 -2.67 -3.84 -10.79
CA PHE A 79 -1.47 -4.65 -10.72
C PHE A 79 -0.27 -3.85 -11.26
N VAL A 80 0.70 -3.58 -10.39
CA VAL A 80 1.88 -2.79 -10.77
C VAL A 80 3.06 -3.69 -11.10
N VAL A 81 3.72 -3.42 -12.22
CA VAL A 81 5.01 -4.04 -12.56
C VAL A 81 6.10 -3.00 -12.42
N MET A 82 6.98 -3.16 -11.44
CA MET A 82 8.05 -2.21 -11.17
C MET A 82 9.44 -2.82 -11.28
N GLY A 83 10.48 -1.98 -11.34
CA GLY A 83 11.89 -2.39 -11.41
C GLY A 83 12.74 -1.37 -12.15
N LEU A 84 14.06 -1.51 -12.06
CA LEU A 84 15.00 -0.58 -12.70
C LEU A 84 14.87 -0.56 -14.24
N SER A 85 15.45 0.47 -14.87
CA SER A 85 15.54 0.56 -16.32
C SER A 85 16.22 -0.69 -16.90
N GLY A 86 15.68 -1.23 -17.98
CA GLY A 86 16.19 -2.46 -18.60
C GLY A 86 15.80 -3.78 -17.93
N SER A 87 14.95 -3.77 -16.88
CA SER A 87 14.45 -4.99 -16.23
C SER A 87 13.45 -5.80 -17.09
N GLY A 88 12.93 -5.24 -18.19
CA GLY A 88 12.02 -5.95 -19.11
C GLY A 88 10.57 -5.50 -19.07
N LYS A 89 10.17 -4.57 -18.20
CA LYS A 89 8.80 -4.11 -18.00
C LYS A 89 8.06 -3.68 -19.27
N SER A 90 8.64 -2.74 -20.04
CA SER A 90 8.02 -2.27 -21.29
C SER A 90 7.97 -3.36 -22.36
N THR A 91 8.86 -4.37 -22.30
CA THR A 91 8.76 -5.56 -23.15
C THR A 91 7.58 -6.43 -22.73
N LEU A 92 7.40 -6.63 -21.43
CA LEU A 92 6.28 -7.40 -20.87
C LEU A 92 4.93 -6.79 -21.27
N ILE A 93 4.72 -5.49 -21.04
CA ILE A 93 3.42 -4.86 -21.36
C ILE A 93 3.11 -4.89 -22.87
N ARG A 94 4.16 -4.79 -23.71
CA ARG A 94 4.00 -4.92 -25.17
C ARG A 94 3.64 -6.35 -25.60
N MET A 95 3.98 -7.34 -24.82
CA MET A 95 3.48 -8.71 -25.06
C MET A 95 2.03 -8.85 -24.62
N LEU A 96 1.63 -8.21 -23.52
CA LEU A 96 0.23 -8.22 -23.07
C LEU A 96 -0.72 -7.65 -24.13
N ASN A 97 -0.37 -6.53 -24.77
CA ASN A 97 -1.22 -5.96 -25.82
C ASN A 97 -0.99 -6.55 -27.23
N GLY A 98 -0.17 -7.61 -27.34
CA GLY A 98 0.12 -8.28 -28.59
C GLY A 98 0.96 -7.45 -29.58
N LEU A 99 1.67 -6.40 -29.13
CA LEU A 99 2.65 -5.67 -29.99
C LEU A 99 3.93 -6.47 -30.18
N LEU A 100 4.27 -7.33 -29.23
CA LEU A 100 5.39 -8.25 -29.30
C LEU A 100 4.88 -9.67 -29.04
N GLU A 101 5.28 -10.59 -29.89
CA GLU A 101 5.02 -12.02 -29.69
C GLU A 101 6.01 -12.58 -28.65
N PRO A 102 5.58 -13.30 -27.60
CA PRO A 102 6.48 -14.07 -26.73
C PRO A 102 7.32 -15.06 -27.51
N THR A 103 8.54 -15.34 -27.06
CA THR A 103 9.37 -16.41 -27.64
C THR A 103 8.89 -17.78 -27.14
N ALA A 104 8.38 -17.86 -25.93
CA ALA A 104 7.72 -19.03 -25.34
C ALA A 104 6.74 -18.59 -24.24
N GLY A 105 5.88 -19.48 -23.80
CA GLY A 105 4.84 -19.22 -22.83
C GLY A 105 3.55 -18.71 -23.43
N SER A 106 2.58 -18.32 -22.61
CA SER A 106 1.27 -17.85 -23.04
C SER A 106 0.81 -16.60 -22.31
N VAL A 107 0.05 -15.78 -23.01
CA VAL A 107 -0.62 -14.58 -22.51
C VAL A 107 -2.09 -14.66 -22.85
N GLU A 108 -2.96 -14.44 -21.88
CA GLU A 108 -4.41 -14.39 -22.05
C GLU A 108 -4.97 -13.09 -21.42
N ILE A 109 -5.94 -12.47 -22.09
CA ILE A 109 -6.65 -11.27 -21.61
C ILE A 109 -8.15 -11.48 -21.79
N GLY A 110 -8.91 -11.35 -20.70
CA GLY A 110 -10.35 -11.55 -20.72
C GLY A 110 -10.74 -12.94 -21.25
N GLY A 111 -9.98 -13.99 -20.92
CA GLY A 111 -10.18 -15.36 -21.39
C GLY A 111 -9.84 -15.58 -22.87
N ARG A 112 -9.18 -14.60 -23.52
CA ARG A 112 -8.74 -14.71 -24.93
C ARG A 112 -7.22 -14.83 -25.00
N THR A 113 -6.74 -15.85 -25.71
CA THR A 113 -5.30 -16.06 -25.92
C THR A 113 -4.74 -15.01 -26.89
N VAL A 114 -3.74 -14.26 -26.43
CA VAL A 114 -2.99 -13.26 -27.21
C VAL A 114 -1.86 -13.93 -27.98
N THR A 115 -1.15 -14.86 -27.35
CA THR A 115 -0.02 -15.59 -27.94
C THR A 115 -0.48 -16.43 -29.12
N GLY A 116 0.20 -16.29 -30.26
CA GLY A 116 -0.14 -17.02 -31.50
C GLY A 116 -1.44 -16.58 -32.17
N ALA A 117 -2.08 -15.51 -31.69
CA ALA A 117 -3.30 -15.02 -32.30
C ALA A 117 -3.03 -14.40 -33.69
N THR A 118 -3.96 -14.60 -34.61
CA THR A 118 -3.88 -13.99 -35.94
C THR A 118 -3.90 -12.46 -35.86
N PRO A 119 -3.40 -11.73 -36.87
CA PRO A 119 -3.49 -10.25 -36.90
C PRO A 119 -4.93 -9.72 -36.74
N LYS A 120 -5.93 -10.48 -37.20
CA LYS A 120 -7.35 -10.15 -36.94
C LYS A 120 -7.71 -10.38 -35.49
N GLY A 121 -7.32 -11.52 -34.92
CA GLY A 121 -7.57 -11.82 -33.47
C GLY A 121 -6.96 -10.78 -32.56
N ILE A 122 -5.72 -10.35 -32.81
CA ILE A 122 -5.08 -9.27 -32.04
C ILE A 122 -5.87 -7.94 -32.15
N ARG A 123 -6.33 -7.58 -33.35
CA ARG A 123 -7.17 -6.37 -33.51
C ARG A 123 -8.49 -6.49 -32.74
N ASP A 124 -9.11 -7.67 -32.76
CA ASP A 124 -10.36 -7.91 -32.05
C ASP A 124 -10.16 -7.84 -30.53
N ILE A 125 -9.06 -8.40 -29.99
CA ILE A 125 -8.69 -8.27 -28.56
C ILE A 125 -8.47 -6.80 -28.18
N ARG A 126 -7.70 -6.05 -28.98
CA ARG A 126 -7.45 -4.61 -28.73
C ARG A 126 -8.70 -3.75 -28.83
N ARG A 127 -9.70 -4.18 -29.57
CA ARG A 127 -10.98 -3.45 -29.69
C ARG A 127 -11.90 -3.66 -28.52
N SER A 128 -11.90 -4.86 -27.97
CA SER A 128 -12.92 -5.28 -26.99
C SER A 128 -12.41 -5.54 -25.58
N SER A 129 -11.11 -5.85 -25.40
CA SER A 129 -10.62 -6.35 -24.12
C SER A 129 -9.53 -5.50 -23.51
N VAL A 130 -8.72 -4.78 -24.31
CA VAL A 130 -7.56 -4.07 -23.79
C VAL A 130 -7.35 -2.72 -24.45
N SER A 131 -7.14 -1.67 -23.63
CA SER A 131 -6.69 -0.35 -24.07
C SER A 131 -5.33 -0.02 -23.46
N MET A 132 -4.63 0.99 -24.00
CA MET A 132 -3.28 1.32 -23.53
C MET A 132 -3.04 2.83 -23.51
N VAL A 133 -2.47 3.29 -22.39
CA VAL A 133 -1.88 4.62 -22.22
C VAL A 133 -0.37 4.51 -22.38
N PHE A 134 0.21 5.32 -23.24
CA PHE A 134 1.63 5.31 -23.58
C PHE A 134 2.39 6.39 -22.81
N GLN A 135 3.66 6.20 -22.58
CA GLN A 135 4.57 7.12 -21.91
C GLN A 135 4.60 8.54 -22.53
N HIS A 136 4.51 8.67 -23.84
CA HIS A 136 4.52 9.94 -24.57
C HIS A 136 3.14 10.33 -25.11
N PHE A 137 2.06 10.03 -24.35
CA PHE A 137 0.66 10.36 -24.63
C PHE A 137 0.14 9.85 -25.97
N ALA A 138 0.95 9.80 -27.01
CA ALA A 138 0.62 9.36 -28.39
C ALA A 138 -0.67 10.01 -28.94
N LEU A 139 -0.88 11.30 -28.63
CA LEU A 139 -2.02 12.06 -29.13
C LEU A 139 -1.85 12.40 -30.62
N LEU A 140 -2.97 12.49 -31.31
CA LEU A 140 -3.02 12.90 -32.71
C LEU A 140 -2.99 14.42 -32.78
N PRO A 141 -1.87 15.05 -33.22
CA PRO A 141 -1.66 16.50 -33.08
C PRO A 141 -2.60 17.36 -33.94
N HIS A 142 -3.13 16.78 -35.01
CA HIS A 142 -4.05 17.44 -35.96
C HIS A 142 -5.53 17.31 -35.54
N ARG A 143 -5.84 16.60 -34.46
CA ARG A 143 -7.19 16.37 -33.92
C ARG A 143 -7.36 17.14 -32.60
N THR A 144 -8.61 17.56 -32.33
CA THR A 144 -8.98 18.14 -31.05
C THR A 144 -8.97 17.09 -29.93
N VAL A 145 -9.10 17.52 -28.66
CA VAL A 145 -9.28 16.65 -27.50
C VAL A 145 -10.46 15.70 -27.75
N LEU A 146 -11.60 16.23 -28.13
CA LEU A 146 -12.80 15.44 -28.41
C LEU A 146 -12.57 14.37 -29.49
N GLU A 147 -11.89 14.75 -30.58
CA GLU A 147 -11.58 13.83 -31.67
C GLU A 147 -10.52 12.79 -31.28
N ASN A 148 -9.55 13.16 -30.42
CA ASN A 148 -8.57 12.21 -29.85
C ASN A 148 -9.27 11.16 -28.99
N VAL A 149 -10.16 11.59 -28.08
CA VAL A 149 -10.88 10.69 -27.19
C VAL A 149 -11.84 9.79 -27.99
N ALA A 150 -12.53 10.34 -28.99
CA ALA A 150 -13.44 9.59 -29.87
C ALA A 150 -12.74 8.62 -30.83
N TYR A 151 -11.40 8.70 -30.98
CA TYR A 151 -10.67 7.99 -32.02
C TYR A 151 -10.80 6.46 -31.94
N GLY A 152 -10.73 5.89 -30.75
CA GLY A 152 -10.91 4.44 -30.55
C GLY A 152 -12.28 3.95 -31.02
N LEU A 153 -13.33 4.71 -30.71
CA LEU A 153 -14.69 4.43 -31.13
C LEU A 153 -14.87 4.60 -32.64
N GLU A 154 -14.19 5.58 -33.27
CA GLU A 154 -14.17 5.76 -34.71
C GLU A 154 -13.57 4.55 -35.43
N VAL A 155 -12.43 4.06 -34.97
CA VAL A 155 -11.77 2.85 -35.51
C VAL A 155 -12.65 1.59 -35.34
N ASN A 156 -13.47 1.57 -34.30
CA ASN A 156 -14.44 0.50 -34.04
C ASN A 156 -15.72 0.63 -34.89
N GLY A 157 -15.85 1.70 -35.71
CA GLY A 157 -17.01 1.89 -36.61
C GLY A 157 -18.26 2.45 -35.93
N VAL A 158 -18.13 3.00 -34.72
CA VAL A 158 -19.24 3.67 -34.01
C VAL A 158 -19.62 4.96 -34.77
N ASP A 159 -20.90 5.19 -34.97
CA ASP A 159 -21.42 6.36 -35.67
C ASP A 159 -20.97 7.68 -34.99
N LYS A 160 -20.90 8.76 -35.78
CA LYS A 160 -20.31 10.04 -35.33
C LYS A 160 -21.04 10.63 -34.13
N THR A 161 -22.37 10.55 -34.09
CA THR A 161 -23.17 11.14 -33.00
C THR A 161 -22.91 10.41 -31.69
N THR A 162 -22.98 9.10 -31.70
CA THR A 162 -22.75 8.23 -30.53
C THR A 162 -21.32 8.35 -30.01
N ARG A 163 -20.32 8.29 -30.90
CA ARG A 163 -18.93 8.36 -30.43
C ARG A 163 -18.54 9.70 -29.83
N LEU A 164 -19.06 10.82 -30.38
CA LEU A 164 -18.79 12.16 -29.85
C LEU A 164 -19.54 12.38 -28.51
N ALA A 165 -20.75 11.83 -28.34
CA ALA A 165 -21.46 11.89 -27.07
C ALA A 165 -20.70 11.14 -25.99
N LYS A 166 -20.30 9.88 -26.23
CA LYS A 166 -19.46 9.11 -25.29
C LYS A 166 -18.12 9.77 -24.99
N ALA A 167 -17.47 10.34 -26.00
CA ALA A 167 -16.20 11.05 -25.79
C ALA A 167 -16.37 12.26 -24.86
N ARG A 168 -17.48 13.02 -24.97
CA ARG A 168 -17.80 14.13 -24.06
C ARG A 168 -18.02 13.68 -22.63
N GLU A 169 -18.77 12.60 -22.42
CA GLU A 169 -18.97 12.01 -21.08
C GLU A 169 -17.62 11.64 -20.41
N VAL A 170 -16.69 11.05 -21.17
CA VAL A 170 -15.39 10.70 -20.62
C VAL A 170 -14.49 11.91 -20.44
N ILE A 171 -14.58 12.94 -21.29
CA ILE A 171 -13.85 14.19 -21.14
C ILE A 171 -14.28 14.94 -19.87
N ASP A 172 -15.59 14.97 -19.59
CA ASP A 172 -16.13 15.52 -18.35
C ASP A 172 -15.62 14.76 -17.11
N LEU A 173 -15.60 13.43 -17.20
CA LEU A 173 -15.09 12.55 -16.14
C LEU A 173 -13.62 12.83 -15.75
N VAL A 174 -12.78 13.27 -16.71
CA VAL A 174 -11.37 13.63 -16.46
C VAL A 174 -11.16 15.14 -16.27
N GLY A 175 -12.25 15.94 -16.19
CA GLY A 175 -12.20 17.38 -15.93
C GLY A 175 -11.62 18.22 -17.07
N LEU A 176 -11.90 17.84 -18.33
CA LEU A 176 -11.42 18.55 -19.53
C LEU A 176 -12.53 19.08 -20.44
N ASP A 177 -13.75 19.25 -19.93
CA ASP A 177 -14.95 19.66 -20.68
C ASP A 177 -14.74 20.98 -21.44
N VAL A 178 -14.12 21.99 -20.81
CA VAL A 178 -13.81 23.31 -21.42
C VAL A 178 -12.73 23.24 -22.49
N TRP A 179 -11.99 22.16 -22.57
CA TRP A 179 -10.86 21.94 -23.50
C TRP A 179 -11.21 20.99 -24.64
N ALA A 180 -12.47 20.56 -24.77
CA ALA A 180 -12.90 19.56 -25.74
C ALA A 180 -12.53 19.91 -27.20
N ASP A 181 -12.56 21.18 -27.57
CA ASP A 181 -12.24 21.68 -28.92
C ASP A 181 -10.79 22.12 -29.10
N ALA A 182 -9.97 22.13 -28.03
CA ALA A 182 -8.55 22.47 -28.07
C ALA A 182 -7.72 21.36 -28.75
N LYS A 183 -6.55 21.72 -29.27
CA LYS A 183 -5.56 20.79 -29.81
C LYS A 183 -4.52 20.40 -28.75
N PRO A 184 -3.80 19.29 -28.94
CA PRO A 184 -2.79 18.82 -27.99
C PRO A 184 -1.69 19.82 -27.66
N ASP A 185 -1.28 20.66 -28.62
CA ASP A 185 -0.25 21.70 -28.46
C ASP A 185 -0.71 22.90 -27.61
N GLU A 186 -2.02 23.05 -27.37
CA GLU A 186 -2.61 24.07 -26.50
C GLU A 186 -2.73 23.59 -25.05
N LEU A 187 -2.34 22.34 -24.73
CA LEU A 187 -2.52 21.69 -23.44
C LEU A 187 -1.21 21.55 -22.66
N SER A 188 -1.30 21.68 -21.33
CA SER A 188 -0.20 21.26 -20.44
C SER A 188 0.06 19.75 -20.51
N GLY A 189 1.23 19.28 -20.06
CA GLY A 189 1.56 17.85 -20.04
C GLY A 189 0.56 17.01 -19.24
N GLY A 190 0.08 17.50 -18.08
CA GLY A 190 -0.96 16.84 -17.30
C GLY A 190 -2.29 16.76 -18.03
N MET A 191 -2.69 17.81 -18.74
CA MET A 191 -3.90 17.79 -19.56
C MET A 191 -3.78 16.79 -20.72
N GLN A 192 -2.62 16.76 -21.40
CA GLN A 192 -2.36 15.76 -22.46
C GLN A 192 -2.46 14.33 -21.92
N GLN A 193 -1.96 14.10 -20.69
CA GLN A 193 -2.08 12.83 -20.01
C GLN A 193 -3.56 12.45 -19.75
N ARG A 194 -4.35 13.38 -19.23
CA ARG A 194 -5.81 13.19 -19.04
C ARG A 194 -6.51 12.85 -20.36
N VAL A 195 -6.14 13.47 -21.46
CA VAL A 195 -6.65 13.12 -22.80
C VAL A 195 -6.27 11.69 -23.19
N GLY A 196 -5.03 11.27 -22.90
CA GLY A 196 -4.57 9.89 -23.12
C GLY A 196 -5.37 8.86 -22.32
N ILE A 197 -5.65 9.15 -21.05
CA ILE A 197 -6.48 8.32 -20.17
C ILE A 197 -7.93 8.30 -20.68
N ALA A 198 -8.50 9.47 -20.98
CA ALA A 198 -9.86 9.58 -21.52
C ALA A 198 -10.03 8.77 -22.82
N ARG A 199 -9.06 8.84 -23.74
CA ARG A 199 -9.07 8.05 -24.97
C ARG A 199 -9.08 6.55 -24.70
N ALA A 200 -8.31 6.09 -23.70
CA ALA A 200 -8.26 4.69 -23.33
C ALA A 200 -9.56 4.24 -22.64
N LEU A 201 -10.15 5.08 -21.79
CA LEU A 201 -11.42 4.81 -21.12
C LEU A 201 -12.61 4.79 -22.08
N ALA A 202 -12.64 5.70 -23.07
CA ALA A 202 -13.69 5.77 -24.09
C ALA A 202 -13.79 4.50 -24.94
N ALA A 203 -12.73 3.70 -24.99
CA ALA A 203 -12.73 2.40 -25.68
C ALA A 203 -13.57 1.35 -24.96
N GLU A 204 -14.01 1.58 -23.71
CA GLU A 204 -14.85 0.70 -22.87
C GLU A 204 -14.31 -0.73 -22.69
N THR A 205 -12.99 -0.90 -22.75
CA THR A 205 -12.33 -2.19 -22.51
C THR A 205 -12.21 -2.49 -21.02
N ASP A 206 -12.12 -3.77 -20.66
CA ASP A 206 -12.05 -4.20 -19.25
C ASP A 206 -10.66 -4.03 -18.65
N VAL A 207 -9.62 -4.14 -19.50
CA VAL A 207 -8.20 -4.03 -19.08
C VAL A 207 -7.57 -2.77 -19.65
N LEU A 208 -6.94 -1.98 -18.78
CA LEU A 208 -6.17 -0.79 -19.12
C LEU A 208 -4.68 -1.04 -18.83
N LEU A 209 -3.86 -0.97 -19.87
CA LEU A 209 -2.40 -1.06 -19.76
C LEU A 209 -1.81 0.35 -19.73
N MET A 210 -0.88 0.62 -18.78
CA MET A 210 -0.24 1.92 -18.62
C MET A 210 1.28 1.76 -18.59
N ASP A 211 1.99 2.28 -19.60
CA ASP A 211 3.46 2.19 -19.72
C ASP A 211 4.09 3.52 -19.28
N GLU A 212 4.58 3.60 -18.02
CA GLU A 212 5.22 4.77 -17.41
C GLU A 212 4.42 6.08 -17.62
N ALA A 213 3.10 5.97 -17.46
CA ALA A 213 2.17 7.02 -17.87
C ALA A 213 2.42 8.38 -17.20
N PHE A 214 2.94 8.41 -15.98
CA PHE A 214 3.14 9.65 -15.21
C PHE A 214 4.60 10.16 -15.17
N SER A 215 5.53 9.44 -15.82
CA SER A 215 6.98 9.76 -15.72
C SER A 215 7.38 11.13 -16.26
N ALA A 216 6.61 11.66 -17.21
CA ALA A 216 6.87 12.95 -17.86
C ALA A 216 6.21 14.16 -17.13
N LEU A 217 5.49 13.92 -16.02
CA LEU A 217 4.79 14.95 -15.27
C LEU A 217 5.66 15.48 -14.12
N ASP A 218 5.47 16.76 -13.77
CA ASP A 218 6.03 17.31 -12.55
C ASP A 218 5.42 16.64 -11.30
N PRO A 219 6.10 16.69 -10.14
CA PRO A 219 5.69 15.93 -8.96
C PRO A 219 4.27 16.25 -8.45
N LEU A 220 3.83 17.52 -8.55
CA LEU A 220 2.52 17.94 -8.06
C LEU A 220 1.39 17.37 -8.95
N ILE A 221 1.52 17.59 -10.25
CA ILE A 221 0.56 17.09 -11.25
C ILE A 221 0.54 15.55 -11.27
N ARG A 222 1.72 14.91 -11.11
CA ARG A 222 1.82 13.46 -11.03
C ARG A 222 0.96 12.91 -9.89
N ARG A 223 1.07 13.50 -8.71
CA ARG A 223 0.29 13.08 -7.54
C ARG A 223 -1.22 13.23 -7.77
N GLU A 224 -1.63 14.38 -8.28
CA GLU A 224 -3.03 14.62 -8.63
C GLU A 224 -3.56 13.57 -9.61
N MET A 225 -2.75 13.20 -10.62
CA MET A 225 -3.12 12.18 -11.60
C MET A 225 -3.21 10.77 -11.02
N GLN A 226 -2.35 10.45 -10.07
CA GLN A 226 -2.39 9.18 -9.35
C GLN A 226 -3.66 9.06 -8.51
N GLU A 227 -4.00 10.08 -7.74
CA GLU A 227 -5.22 10.15 -6.93
C GLU A 227 -6.48 10.04 -7.82
N GLN A 228 -6.51 10.75 -8.94
CA GLN A 228 -7.60 10.64 -9.92
C GLN A 228 -7.69 9.25 -10.55
N LEU A 229 -6.57 8.58 -10.83
CA LEU A 229 -6.58 7.24 -11.40
C LEU A 229 -7.21 6.23 -10.44
N VAL A 230 -6.87 6.30 -9.15
CA VAL A 230 -7.45 5.44 -8.10
C VAL A 230 -8.96 5.68 -7.99
N ASP A 231 -9.40 6.94 -7.91
CA ASP A 231 -10.81 7.30 -7.86
C ASP A 231 -11.59 6.78 -9.10
N LEU A 232 -11.04 6.98 -10.30
CA LEU A 232 -11.61 6.47 -11.54
C LEU A 232 -11.70 4.94 -11.57
N GLN A 233 -10.64 4.27 -11.10
CA GLN A 233 -10.61 2.81 -11.05
C GLN A 233 -11.67 2.27 -10.10
N GLN A 234 -11.81 2.84 -8.90
CA GLN A 234 -12.83 2.45 -7.93
C GLN A 234 -14.25 2.65 -8.47
N ARG A 235 -14.51 3.77 -9.15
CA ARG A 235 -15.83 4.07 -9.74
C ARG A 235 -16.19 3.16 -10.92
N LEU A 236 -15.20 2.82 -11.75
CA LEU A 236 -15.43 2.11 -13.01
C LEU A 236 -15.16 0.61 -12.92
N GLY A 237 -14.55 0.12 -11.83
CA GLY A 237 -14.18 -1.28 -11.64
C GLY A 237 -13.21 -1.82 -12.69
N LYS A 238 -12.38 -0.95 -13.31
CA LYS A 238 -11.44 -1.33 -14.36
C LYS A 238 -10.23 -2.09 -13.80
N THR A 239 -9.79 -3.09 -14.52
CA THR A 239 -8.50 -3.77 -14.24
C THR A 239 -7.36 -2.96 -14.87
N ILE A 240 -6.34 -2.63 -14.09
CA ILE A 240 -5.21 -1.83 -14.56
C ILE A 240 -3.92 -2.63 -14.41
N VAL A 241 -3.11 -2.70 -15.48
CA VAL A 241 -1.71 -3.13 -15.40
C VAL A 241 -0.84 -1.90 -15.61
N PHE A 242 -0.20 -1.47 -14.55
CA PHE A 242 0.59 -0.24 -14.52
C PHE A 242 2.08 -0.53 -14.46
N ILE A 243 2.88 0.07 -15.33
CA ILE A 243 4.34 -0.04 -15.31
C ILE A 243 4.96 1.26 -14.82
N THR A 244 5.87 1.13 -13.88
CA THR A 244 6.67 2.25 -13.39
C THR A 244 8.10 1.83 -12.99
N HIS A 245 8.98 2.79 -12.90
CA HIS A 245 10.27 2.66 -12.24
C HIS A 245 10.31 3.44 -10.91
N ASP A 246 9.26 4.17 -10.58
CA ASP A 246 9.11 4.93 -9.33
C ASP A 246 8.43 4.03 -8.28
N LEU A 247 9.16 3.81 -7.20
CA LEU A 247 8.74 2.95 -6.10
C LEU A 247 7.55 3.51 -5.33
N ASN A 248 7.55 4.83 -5.05
CA ASN A 248 6.45 5.47 -4.34
C ASN A 248 5.15 5.42 -5.15
N GLU A 249 5.26 5.55 -6.47
CA GLU A 249 4.14 5.38 -7.39
C GLU A 249 3.57 3.97 -7.34
N ALA A 250 4.46 2.95 -7.37
CA ALA A 250 4.04 1.55 -7.26
C ALA A 250 3.33 1.25 -5.93
N MET A 251 3.88 1.76 -4.83
CA MET A 251 3.32 1.56 -3.49
C MET A 251 1.99 2.29 -3.28
N PHE A 252 1.81 3.44 -3.93
CA PHE A 252 0.58 4.23 -3.81
C PHE A 252 -0.57 3.66 -4.65
N LEU A 253 -0.27 3.18 -5.86
CA LEU A 253 -1.29 2.76 -6.82
C LEU A 253 -1.67 1.30 -6.71
N GLY A 254 -0.71 0.41 -6.39
CA GLY A 254 -0.87 -1.02 -6.58
C GLY A 254 -1.63 -1.72 -5.46
N ASP A 255 -2.64 -2.50 -5.81
CA ASP A 255 -3.19 -3.52 -4.91
C ASP A 255 -2.17 -4.65 -4.75
N ARG A 256 -1.48 -5.01 -5.85
CA ARG A 256 -0.33 -5.93 -5.86
C ARG A 256 0.76 -5.43 -6.78
N ILE A 257 2.00 -5.72 -6.39
CA ILE A 257 3.22 -5.28 -7.08
C ILE A 257 4.05 -6.49 -7.48
N ALA A 258 4.45 -6.55 -8.75
CA ALA A 258 5.47 -7.45 -9.26
C ALA A 258 6.80 -6.70 -9.41
N VAL A 259 7.81 -7.08 -8.65
CA VAL A 259 9.17 -6.52 -8.75
C VAL A 259 9.96 -7.28 -9.80
N MET A 260 10.44 -6.57 -10.83
CA MET A 260 11.25 -7.17 -11.90
C MET A 260 12.73 -6.80 -11.78
N ARG A 261 13.59 -7.82 -11.92
CA ARG A 261 15.05 -7.68 -12.04
C ARG A 261 15.57 -8.58 -13.14
N ASP A 262 16.43 -8.06 -14.02
CA ASP A 262 17.13 -8.83 -15.06
C ASP A 262 16.22 -9.74 -15.93
N GLY A 263 15.01 -9.26 -16.21
CA GLY A 263 14.01 -9.96 -17.00
C GLY A 263 13.13 -10.94 -16.22
N ARG A 264 13.38 -11.14 -14.92
CA ARG A 264 12.60 -12.05 -14.06
C ARG A 264 11.75 -11.29 -13.08
N ILE A 265 10.62 -11.86 -12.71
CA ILE A 265 9.85 -11.42 -11.53
C ILE A 265 10.54 -12.04 -10.31
N VAL A 266 10.96 -11.19 -9.35
CA VAL A 266 11.67 -11.62 -8.13
C VAL A 266 10.76 -11.68 -6.92
N GLN A 267 9.67 -10.92 -6.91
CA GLN A 267 8.63 -10.97 -5.88
C GLN A 267 7.31 -10.45 -6.44
N ILE A 268 6.20 -11.00 -5.95
CA ILE A 268 4.85 -10.46 -6.11
C ILE A 268 4.21 -10.45 -4.73
N GLY A 269 3.61 -9.31 -4.34
CA GLY A 269 2.92 -9.16 -3.06
C GLY A 269 2.15 -7.84 -3.02
N SER A 270 1.43 -7.60 -1.94
CA SER A 270 0.89 -6.28 -1.62
C SER A 270 2.03 -5.27 -1.38
N PRO A 271 1.78 -3.96 -1.42
CA PRO A 271 2.76 -2.96 -1.00
C PRO A 271 3.36 -3.26 0.37
N GLU A 272 2.53 -3.70 1.31
CA GLU A 272 2.93 -4.10 2.65
C GLU A 272 3.87 -5.31 2.66
N ASP A 273 3.54 -6.39 1.92
CA ASP A 273 4.40 -7.58 1.82
C ASP A 273 5.79 -7.23 1.28
N ILE A 274 5.84 -6.38 0.24
CA ILE A 274 7.11 -5.94 -0.36
C ILE A 274 7.96 -5.15 0.64
N LEU A 275 7.35 -4.38 1.54
CA LEU A 275 8.03 -3.58 2.55
C LEU A 275 8.46 -4.37 3.78
N THR A 276 7.63 -5.31 4.23
CA THR A 276 7.82 -6.00 5.51
C THR A 276 8.54 -7.34 5.38
N ASP A 277 8.32 -8.04 4.24
CA ASP A 277 8.92 -9.34 3.94
C ASP A 277 9.59 -9.36 2.55
N PRO A 278 10.67 -8.58 2.33
CA PRO A 278 11.37 -8.56 1.05
C PRO A 278 12.02 -9.92 0.75
N ALA A 279 11.70 -10.50 -0.41
CA ALA A 279 12.13 -11.85 -0.81
C ALA A 279 13.66 -12.03 -0.95
N ASN A 280 14.41 -10.95 -1.08
CA ASN A 280 15.88 -10.96 -1.19
C ASN A 280 16.47 -9.58 -0.93
N ASP A 281 17.81 -9.52 -0.79
CA ASP A 281 18.57 -8.28 -0.53
C ASP A 281 18.32 -7.18 -1.58
N TYR A 282 18.06 -7.55 -2.83
CA TYR A 282 17.75 -6.57 -3.88
C TYR A 282 16.43 -5.86 -3.61
N VAL A 283 15.38 -6.60 -3.26
CA VAL A 283 14.08 -6.00 -2.91
C VAL A 283 14.22 -5.19 -1.62
N ALA A 284 14.91 -5.74 -0.60
CA ALA A 284 15.16 -5.05 0.67
C ALA A 284 15.88 -3.70 0.45
N GLN A 285 16.92 -3.68 -0.38
CA GLN A 285 17.65 -2.45 -0.73
C GLN A 285 16.78 -1.49 -1.56
N PHE A 286 15.94 -2.03 -2.45
CA PHE A 286 15.09 -1.25 -3.32
C PHE A 286 14.01 -0.48 -2.54
N VAL A 287 13.51 -1.04 -1.43
CA VAL A 287 12.45 -0.43 -0.60
C VAL A 287 12.98 0.44 0.56
N GLN A 288 14.30 0.62 0.68
CA GLN A 288 14.88 1.42 1.78
C GLN A 288 14.42 2.88 1.77
N ASP A 289 14.23 3.46 0.60
CA ASP A 289 13.90 4.88 0.43
C ASP A 289 12.37 5.14 0.36
N VAL A 290 11.53 4.12 0.65
CA VAL A 290 10.07 4.29 0.65
C VAL A 290 9.61 5.08 1.86
N ASP A 291 8.68 6.00 1.64
CA ASP A 291 7.91 6.63 2.71
C ASP A 291 6.92 5.61 3.32
N ARG A 292 7.42 4.82 4.27
CA ARG A 292 6.69 3.74 4.94
C ARG A 292 5.40 4.22 5.61
N ALA A 293 5.39 5.47 6.07
CA ALA A 293 4.22 6.03 6.75
C ALA A 293 2.98 6.09 5.85
N ARG A 294 3.18 6.16 4.54
CA ARG A 294 2.10 6.22 3.56
C ARG A 294 1.59 4.85 3.10
N VAL A 295 2.37 3.82 3.33
CA VAL A 295 2.06 2.46 2.84
C VAL A 295 1.53 1.58 3.96
N LEU A 296 2.14 1.70 5.16
CA LEU A 296 1.75 0.92 6.31
C LEU A 296 0.46 1.45 6.94
N THR A 297 -0.36 0.54 7.44
CA THR A 297 -1.62 0.81 8.13
C THR A 297 -1.51 0.50 9.62
N ALA A 298 -2.54 0.84 10.38
CA ALA A 298 -2.62 0.48 11.79
C ALA A 298 -2.53 -1.03 11.99
N ALA A 299 -3.14 -1.83 11.11
CA ALA A 299 -3.10 -3.29 11.16
C ALA A 299 -1.68 -3.84 11.01
N SER A 300 -0.86 -3.22 10.13
CA SER A 300 0.52 -3.65 9.86
C SER A 300 1.45 -3.52 11.05
N VAL A 301 1.16 -2.57 11.96
CA VAL A 301 2.05 -2.21 13.07
C VAL A 301 1.44 -2.46 14.43
N MET A 302 0.17 -2.82 14.52
CA MET A 302 -0.48 -3.06 15.81
C MET A 302 0.11 -4.26 16.53
N GLU A 303 0.16 -4.14 17.85
CA GLU A 303 0.54 -5.22 18.75
C GLU A 303 -0.71 -5.78 19.45
N PRO A 304 -0.67 -7.05 19.90
CA PRO A 304 -1.74 -7.59 20.72
C PRO A 304 -1.97 -6.71 21.97
N ALA A 305 -3.21 -6.32 22.21
CA ALA A 305 -3.59 -5.53 23.37
C ALA A 305 -3.50 -6.37 24.66
N ARG A 306 -2.33 -6.36 25.31
CA ARG A 306 -2.06 -7.11 26.54
C ARG A 306 -2.61 -6.42 27.79
N ALA A 307 -2.56 -5.09 27.82
CA ALA A 307 -3.02 -4.27 28.95
C ALA A 307 -4.55 -4.07 28.92
N THR A 308 -5.31 -5.14 29.05
CA THR A 308 -6.77 -5.12 29.01
C THR A 308 -7.38 -5.76 30.24
N VAL A 309 -8.58 -5.34 30.60
CA VAL A 309 -9.37 -5.95 31.68
C VAL A 309 -10.86 -5.97 31.31
N PRO A 310 -11.57 -7.08 31.50
CA PRO A 310 -13.03 -7.10 31.36
C PRO A 310 -13.69 -6.22 32.41
N LEU A 311 -14.75 -5.50 32.02
CA LEU A 311 -15.53 -4.64 32.91
C LEU A 311 -16.04 -5.39 34.18
N THR A 312 -16.27 -6.70 34.04
CA THR A 312 -16.77 -7.58 35.11
C THR A 312 -15.75 -7.88 36.22
N VAL A 313 -14.47 -7.58 36.02
CA VAL A 313 -13.38 -7.99 36.96
C VAL A 313 -13.35 -7.13 38.22
N GLY A 314 -13.84 -5.90 38.16
CA GLY A 314 -13.84 -4.97 39.26
C GLY A 314 -12.48 -4.36 39.61
N PRO A 315 -12.44 -3.34 40.54
CA PRO A 315 -11.24 -2.55 40.83
C PRO A 315 -10.05 -3.35 41.37
N ARG A 316 -10.29 -4.31 42.26
CA ARG A 316 -9.20 -5.14 42.83
C ARG A 316 -8.51 -6.01 41.78
N GLY A 317 -9.29 -6.58 40.87
CA GLY A 317 -8.75 -7.38 39.75
C GLY A 317 -7.97 -6.50 38.75
N ALA A 318 -8.52 -5.33 38.41
CA ALA A 318 -7.83 -4.37 37.54
C ALA A 318 -6.48 -3.91 38.14
N LEU A 319 -6.44 -3.61 39.45
CA LEU A 319 -5.21 -3.24 40.15
C LEU A 319 -4.17 -4.37 40.15
N ARG A 320 -4.61 -5.62 40.33
CA ARG A 320 -3.72 -6.79 40.21
C ARG A 320 -3.14 -6.90 38.80
N THR A 321 -3.96 -6.82 37.75
CA THR A 321 -3.51 -6.84 36.36
C THR A 321 -2.51 -5.69 36.06
N MET A 322 -2.76 -4.49 36.58
CA MET A 322 -1.80 -3.37 36.43
C MET A 322 -0.45 -3.67 37.05
N ARG A 323 -0.43 -4.28 38.25
CA ARG A 323 0.83 -4.68 38.92
C ARG A 323 1.55 -5.78 38.16
N ASP A 324 0.82 -6.81 37.72
CA ASP A 324 1.38 -7.96 37.01
C ASP A 324 2.00 -7.52 35.67
N LEU A 325 1.39 -6.55 34.98
CA LEU A 325 1.85 -6.00 33.71
C LEU A 325 2.73 -4.76 33.84
N GLN A 326 2.96 -4.26 35.08
CA GLN A 326 3.72 -3.03 35.37
C GLN A 326 3.22 -1.82 34.55
N THR A 327 1.90 -1.65 34.41
CA THR A 327 1.28 -0.57 33.64
C THR A 327 0.40 0.32 34.54
N ALA A 328 0.38 1.60 34.24
CA ALA A 328 -0.45 2.60 34.94
C ALA A 328 -1.88 2.73 34.37
N ALA A 329 -2.18 2.04 33.27
CA ALA A 329 -3.48 2.09 32.63
C ALA A 329 -3.87 0.76 32.00
N LEU A 330 -5.17 0.46 31.92
CA LEU A 330 -5.73 -0.69 31.23
C LEU A 330 -6.89 -0.26 30.36
N PHE A 331 -6.99 -0.83 29.18
CA PHE A 331 -8.21 -0.78 28.41
C PHE A 331 -9.28 -1.67 29.04
N VAL A 332 -10.51 -1.19 29.05
CA VAL A 332 -11.66 -1.92 29.61
C VAL A 332 -12.49 -2.46 28.46
N THR A 333 -12.72 -3.75 28.47
CA THR A 333 -13.49 -4.44 27.43
C THR A 333 -14.79 -4.99 27.98
N GLY A 334 -15.86 -4.85 27.21
CA GLY A 334 -17.17 -5.44 27.45
C GLY A 334 -17.31 -6.82 26.82
N ARG A 335 -18.57 -7.24 26.59
CA ARG A 335 -18.89 -8.50 25.91
C ARG A 335 -18.36 -8.51 24.48
N GLY A 336 -17.80 -9.64 24.06
CA GLY A 336 -17.29 -9.80 22.70
C GLY A 336 -16.03 -8.97 22.41
N ARG A 337 -15.27 -8.55 23.44
CA ARG A 337 -14.09 -7.67 23.32
C ARG A 337 -14.41 -6.24 22.85
N LYS A 338 -15.66 -5.80 22.93
CA LYS A 338 -16.01 -4.42 22.63
C LYS A 338 -15.25 -3.48 23.56
N LEU A 339 -14.63 -2.43 23.03
CA LEU A 339 -13.85 -1.47 23.81
C LEU A 339 -14.80 -0.46 24.49
N GLU A 340 -14.88 -0.52 25.81
CA GLU A 340 -15.74 0.37 26.60
C GLU A 340 -15.00 1.65 27.05
N GLY A 341 -13.68 1.61 27.14
CA GLY A 341 -12.86 2.73 27.59
C GLY A 341 -11.56 2.29 28.22
N TRP A 342 -11.06 3.09 29.15
CA TRP A 342 -9.84 2.78 29.88
C TRP A 342 -9.91 3.28 31.33
N VAL A 343 -9.07 2.68 32.19
CA VAL A 343 -8.95 3.06 33.59
C VAL A 343 -7.50 3.32 33.96
N ARG A 344 -7.28 4.26 34.87
CA ARG A 344 -5.95 4.64 35.37
C ARG A 344 -5.76 4.14 36.80
N ASP A 345 -4.54 3.76 37.16
CA ASP A 345 -4.13 3.21 38.45
C ASP A 345 -4.62 4.05 39.65
N ARG A 346 -4.43 5.38 39.62
CA ARG A 346 -4.87 6.29 40.68
C ARG A 346 -6.38 6.24 40.90
N HIS A 347 -7.18 6.06 39.85
CA HIS A 347 -8.64 6.00 39.99
C HIS A 347 -9.07 4.62 40.51
N VAL A 348 -8.42 3.56 39.97
CA VAL A 348 -8.63 2.18 40.44
C VAL A 348 -8.27 2.05 41.93
N MET A 349 -7.12 2.58 42.37
CA MET A 349 -6.72 2.57 43.77
C MET A 349 -7.72 3.29 44.67
N ARG A 350 -8.27 4.43 44.20
CA ARG A 350 -9.31 5.16 44.97
C ARG A 350 -10.55 4.31 45.18
N GLN A 351 -11.02 3.61 44.11
CA GLN A 351 -12.18 2.73 44.19
C GLN A 351 -11.93 1.53 45.12
N VAL A 352 -10.74 0.95 45.08
CA VAL A 352 -10.38 -0.14 45.99
C VAL A 352 -10.40 0.32 47.42
N LYS A 353 -9.89 1.54 47.75
CA LYS A 353 -9.94 2.12 49.10
C LYS A 353 -11.37 2.46 49.54
N ALA A 354 -12.24 2.87 48.63
CA ALA A 354 -13.66 3.13 48.89
C ALA A 354 -14.50 1.85 49.09
N GLY A 355 -13.93 0.70 48.77
CA GLY A 355 -14.62 -0.60 48.87
C GLY A 355 -15.56 -0.90 47.71
N ASP A 356 -15.46 -0.12 46.62
CA ASP A 356 -16.29 -0.32 45.43
C ASP A 356 -15.93 -1.60 44.69
N THR A 357 -16.94 -2.23 44.08
CA THR A 357 -16.82 -3.49 43.37
C THR A 357 -16.92 -3.35 41.84
N ASN A 358 -17.21 -2.13 41.36
CA ASN A 358 -17.51 -1.86 39.96
C ASN A 358 -16.50 -0.84 39.40
N LEU A 359 -16.13 -1.01 38.10
CA LEU A 359 -15.27 -0.09 37.37
C LEU A 359 -16.03 1.01 36.63
N ASP A 360 -17.35 0.85 36.39
CA ASP A 360 -18.14 1.72 35.51
C ASP A 360 -17.98 3.22 35.81
N ALA A 361 -17.95 3.57 37.09
CA ALA A 361 -17.85 4.95 37.51
C ALA A 361 -16.50 5.64 37.19
N ILE A 362 -15.48 4.87 36.87
CA ILE A 362 -14.12 5.39 36.61
C ILE A 362 -13.59 5.07 35.21
N VAL A 363 -14.41 4.43 34.38
CA VAL A 363 -14.06 4.21 32.98
C VAL A 363 -14.08 5.55 32.26
N ASN A 364 -12.96 5.91 31.65
CA ASN A 364 -12.86 7.04 30.77
C ASN A 364 -13.12 6.57 29.32
N THR A 365 -14.04 7.23 28.64
CA THR A 365 -14.44 6.93 27.26
C THR A 365 -13.69 7.78 26.23
N GLU A 366 -12.85 8.72 26.67
CA GLU A 366 -12.00 9.52 25.79
C GLU A 366 -10.68 8.80 25.56
N TYR A 367 -10.46 8.29 24.36
CA TYR A 367 -9.22 7.63 23.93
C TYR A 367 -9.09 7.67 22.41
N ALA A 368 -7.85 7.65 21.93
CA ALA A 368 -7.58 7.56 20.50
C ALA A 368 -7.90 6.16 19.98
N ARG A 369 -8.73 6.08 18.94
CA ARG A 369 -9.09 4.84 18.25
C ARG A 369 -9.08 5.03 16.75
N VAL A 370 -8.73 3.98 16.03
CA VAL A 370 -8.64 3.96 14.57
C VAL A 370 -9.12 2.62 14.03
N ALA A 371 -9.50 2.61 12.74
CA ALA A 371 -9.77 1.39 11.99
C ALA A 371 -8.45 0.69 11.60
N PRO A 372 -8.47 -0.62 11.31
CA PRO A 372 -7.28 -1.39 10.92
C PRO A 372 -6.56 -0.85 9.68
N ASP A 373 -7.31 -0.33 8.72
CA ASP A 373 -6.85 0.21 7.43
C ASP A 373 -6.39 1.68 7.49
N THR A 374 -6.48 2.33 8.66
CA THR A 374 -6.02 3.72 8.84
C THR A 374 -4.52 3.83 8.54
N ALA A 375 -4.15 4.75 7.65
CA ALA A 375 -2.75 4.99 7.27
C ALA A 375 -1.90 5.43 8.47
N LEU A 376 -0.63 5.02 8.48
CA LEU A 376 0.29 5.35 9.57
C LEU A 376 0.48 6.86 9.74
N THR A 377 0.40 7.63 8.65
CA THR A 377 0.46 9.10 8.67
C THR A 377 -0.56 9.72 9.60
N ASP A 378 -1.77 9.17 9.64
CA ASP A 378 -2.90 9.72 10.41
C ASP A 378 -2.80 9.36 11.90
N LEU A 379 -1.98 8.36 12.23
CA LEU A 379 -1.74 7.96 13.61
C LEU A 379 -0.80 8.92 14.36
N PHE A 380 0.04 9.69 13.64
CA PHE A 380 1.03 10.56 14.32
C PHE A 380 0.39 11.64 15.16
N GLU A 381 -0.61 12.35 14.65
CA GLU A 381 -1.32 13.38 15.39
C GLU A 381 -1.97 12.79 16.64
N LEU A 382 -2.69 11.68 16.48
CA LEU A 382 -3.31 10.96 17.59
C LEU A 382 -2.29 10.46 18.61
N ALA A 383 -1.13 9.99 18.17
CA ALA A 383 -0.08 9.51 19.07
C ALA A 383 0.57 10.63 19.87
N VAL A 384 0.65 11.85 19.34
CA VAL A 384 1.18 13.02 20.07
C VAL A 384 0.23 13.42 21.20
N GLU A 385 -1.07 13.43 20.96
CA GLU A 385 -2.09 13.89 21.90
C GLU A 385 -2.46 12.85 22.96
N SER A 386 -2.45 11.56 22.62
CA SER A 386 -2.90 10.48 23.49
C SER A 386 -1.81 10.06 24.49
N PRO A 387 -2.11 9.98 25.81
CA PRO A 387 -1.21 9.40 26.80
C PRO A 387 -1.15 7.85 26.75
N LEU A 388 -2.04 7.23 25.98
CA LEU A 388 -2.21 5.79 25.83
C LEU A 388 -1.75 5.34 24.44
N PRO A 389 -1.44 4.05 24.22
CA PRO A 389 -1.38 3.48 22.89
C PRO A 389 -2.69 3.73 22.15
N ILE A 390 -2.60 3.91 20.82
CA ILE A 390 -3.80 4.07 19.97
C ILE A 390 -4.50 2.71 19.89
N ALA A 391 -5.80 2.66 20.16
CA ALA A 391 -6.59 1.45 20.05
C ALA A 391 -6.98 1.21 18.59
N VAL A 392 -6.78 -0.02 18.10
CA VAL A 392 -7.26 -0.46 16.77
C VAL A 392 -8.54 -1.26 16.98
N VAL A 393 -9.63 -0.82 16.39
CA VAL A 393 -10.95 -1.42 16.55
C VAL A 393 -11.59 -1.72 15.20
N ASP A 394 -12.43 -2.76 15.14
CA ASP A 394 -13.24 -3.08 13.97
C ASP A 394 -14.56 -2.28 13.93
N ASP A 395 -15.38 -2.55 12.90
CA ASP A 395 -16.67 -1.88 12.68
C ASP A 395 -17.67 -2.10 13.82
N GLU A 396 -17.51 -3.19 14.59
CA GLU A 396 -18.31 -3.48 15.79
C GLU A 396 -17.68 -2.95 17.09
N GLU A 397 -16.67 -2.10 16.99
CA GLU A 397 -15.89 -1.53 18.09
C GLU A 397 -15.16 -2.57 18.96
N ARG A 398 -14.84 -3.76 18.40
CA ARG A 398 -14.03 -4.77 19.12
C ARG A 398 -12.55 -4.42 19.02
N LEU A 399 -11.86 -4.50 20.15
CA LEU A 399 -10.43 -4.22 20.24
C LEU A 399 -9.63 -5.33 19.54
N LEU A 400 -9.02 -5.01 18.41
CA LEU A 400 -8.16 -5.90 17.63
C LEU A 400 -6.72 -5.87 18.18
N GLY A 401 -6.19 -4.68 18.41
CA GLY A 401 -4.83 -4.46 18.88
C GLY A 401 -4.63 -3.04 19.40
N VAL A 402 -3.37 -2.69 19.64
CA VAL A 402 -2.95 -1.34 20.02
C VAL A 402 -1.69 -0.95 19.27
N VAL A 403 -1.53 0.34 18.98
CA VAL A 403 -0.30 0.89 18.40
C VAL A 403 0.41 1.75 19.45
N PRO A 404 1.50 1.23 20.07
CA PRO A 404 2.35 2.03 20.97
C PRO A 404 3.13 3.09 20.18
N ARG A 405 3.43 4.24 20.81
CA ARG A 405 4.27 5.29 20.19
C ARG A 405 5.63 4.78 19.74
N VAL A 406 6.22 3.88 20.52
CA VAL A 406 7.54 3.32 20.22
C VAL A 406 7.51 2.47 18.96
N THR A 407 6.44 1.71 18.76
CA THR A 407 6.23 0.87 17.57
C THR A 407 5.99 1.74 16.34
N LEU A 408 5.21 2.84 16.49
CA LEU A 408 5.01 3.81 15.43
C LEU A 408 6.33 4.46 14.97
N LEU A 409 7.21 4.85 15.91
CA LEU A 409 8.54 5.40 15.60
C LEU A 409 9.48 4.37 14.99
N ALA A 410 9.43 3.12 15.45
CA ALA A 410 10.23 2.02 14.91
C ALA A 410 9.85 1.68 13.46
N ALA A 411 8.55 1.74 13.14
CA ALA A 411 8.05 1.50 11.79
C ALA A 411 8.59 2.53 10.77
N LEU A 412 8.76 3.79 11.20
CA LEU A 412 9.41 4.83 10.38
C LEU A 412 10.91 4.58 10.16
N GLY A 413 11.61 4.18 11.23
CA GLY A 413 13.05 4.05 11.24
C GLY A 413 13.59 2.77 10.58
N ASN A 414 12.73 1.94 10.00
CA ASN A 414 13.10 0.62 9.49
C ASN A 414 13.81 -0.26 10.54
N VAL A 415 13.48 -0.06 11.83
CA VAL A 415 14.04 -0.83 12.94
C VAL A 415 13.11 -2.02 13.18
N PRO A 416 13.60 -3.28 13.05
CA PRO A 416 12.78 -4.45 13.35
C PRO A 416 12.31 -4.39 14.82
N THR A 417 11.01 -4.35 15.04
CA THR A 417 10.41 -4.30 16.39
C THR A 417 10.82 -5.48 17.28
N ALA A 418 11.16 -6.62 16.66
CA ALA A 418 11.65 -7.81 17.37
C ALA A 418 13.05 -7.64 17.99
N THR A 419 13.80 -6.60 17.63
CA THR A 419 15.20 -6.40 18.07
C THR A 419 15.35 -5.27 19.09
N MET A 420 14.29 -4.50 19.39
CA MET A 420 14.36 -3.56 20.51
C MET A 420 14.25 -4.34 21.82
N PRO A 421 15.33 -4.45 22.60
CA PRO A 421 15.15 -4.84 23.99
C PRO A 421 14.25 -3.76 24.57
N ILE A 422 13.08 -4.16 25.08
CA ILE A 422 12.26 -3.28 25.92
C ILE A 422 13.24 -2.69 26.92
N PRO A 423 13.50 -1.36 26.95
CA PRO A 423 14.33 -0.80 27.98
C PRO A 423 13.67 -1.23 29.28
N VAL A 424 14.33 -2.12 30.01
CA VAL A 424 13.98 -2.40 31.40
C VAL A 424 14.23 -1.07 32.05
N LEU A 425 13.17 -0.28 32.21
CA LEU A 425 13.20 0.90 33.08
C LEU A 425 13.70 0.34 34.39
N GLU A 426 14.90 0.78 34.80
CA GLU A 426 15.41 0.44 36.13
C GLU A 426 14.24 0.61 37.09
N PRO A 427 13.96 -0.37 37.96
CA PRO A 427 12.84 -0.29 38.86
C PRO A 427 12.97 1.04 39.57
N VAL A 428 12.02 1.95 39.36
CA VAL A 428 11.89 3.18 40.15
C VAL A 428 12.08 2.72 41.58
N THR A 429 13.13 3.20 42.20
CA THR A 429 13.58 2.87 43.57
C THR A 429 12.35 2.64 44.45
N ARG A 430 12.19 1.41 44.94
CA ARG A 430 11.04 1.06 45.80
C ARG A 430 10.92 2.16 46.87
N ILE A 431 9.91 3.01 46.74
CA ILE A 431 9.50 3.85 47.85
C ILE A 431 9.06 2.85 48.93
N SER A 432 9.85 2.73 49.97
CA SER A 432 9.52 1.85 51.09
C SER A 432 8.23 2.30 51.73
N ASP A 433 7.43 1.39 52.28
CA ASP A 433 6.19 1.74 52.98
C ASP A 433 6.43 2.78 54.11
N SER A 434 7.66 2.91 54.60
CA SER A 434 8.09 3.93 55.57
C SER A 434 8.22 5.35 54.98
N ASP A 435 8.45 5.49 53.65
CA ASP A 435 8.55 6.80 53.01
C ASP A 435 7.15 7.36 52.64
N MET A 436 6.15 6.51 52.54
CA MET A 436 4.76 6.95 52.34
C MET A 436 4.12 7.53 53.60
N ASP A 437 4.47 7.01 54.79
CA ASP A 437 3.96 7.54 56.04
C ASP A 437 4.61 8.87 56.42
N SER A 438 5.88 9.12 56.06
CA SER A 438 6.56 10.37 56.31
C SER A 438 6.09 11.54 55.44
N THR A 439 5.66 11.27 54.21
CA THR A 439 5.15 12.28 53.28
C THR A 439 3.71 12.71 53.59
N LEU A 440 2.93 11.85 54.23
CA LEU A 440 1.57 12.18 54.69
C LEU A 440 1.56 12.97 56.02
N ALA A 441 2.64 12.92 56.79
CA ALA A 441 2.80 13.71 58.02
C ALA A 441 3.31 15.15 57.79
N ALA A 442 3.88 15.45 56.62
CA ALA A 442 4.51 16.75 56.32
C ALA A 442 3.58 17.78 55.64
N THR A 443 2.32 17.46 55.39
CA THR A 443 1.36 18.38 54.74
C THR A 443 0.33 19.01 55.67
N GLY A 444 0.65 19.13 56.94
CA GLY A 444 -0.19 19.77 57.93
C GLY A 444 0.51 20.93 58.60
N GLU A 445 0.84 22.01 57.90
CA GLU A 445 1.00 23.33 58.51
C GLU A 445 1.08 24.42 57.44
N THR A 446 0.13 25.33 57.52
CA THR A 446 0.14 26.65 56.88
C THR A 446 1.05 27.57 57.70
N PRO A 447 1.83 28.44 57.10
CA PRO A 447 1.91 29.80 57.63
C PRO A 447 1.66 30.88 56.56
N ALA A 448 0.99 31.87 57.09
CA ALA A 448 0.71 33.14 56.47
C ALA A 448 1.90 34.09 56.52
N HIS A 449 1.88 34.97 55.56
CA HIS A 449 2.29 36.38 55.58
C HIS A 449 3.75 36.84 55.49
N THR A 450 3.83 37.76 54.58
CA THR A 450 4.46 39.10 54.55
C THR A 450 5.80 39.24 53.82
N GLY A 451 5.77 40.23 52.91
CA GLY A 451 6.89 41.11 52.68
C GLY A 451 7.36 41.30 51.25
N GLU A 452 6.65 42.15 50.49
CA GLU A 452 7.37 43.02 49.52
C GLU A 452 8.32 43.94 50.29
N PRO A 453 9.48 44.35 49.73
CA PRO A 453 9.46 45.55 48.91
C PRO A 453 10.52 45.68 47.78
N ALA A 454 10.16 46.58 46.89
CA ALA A 454 10.96 47.67 46.25
C ALA A 454 12.11 47.35 45.28
N ILE A 455 11.85 47.67 44.08
CA ILE A 455 12.47 48.49 43.01
C ILE A 455 13.78 49.20 43.41
N GLU A 456 14.80 49.02 42.57
CA GLU A 456 15.82 49.96 42.10
C GLU A 456 16.63 49.17 41.04
N GLY A 457 16.74 49.52 39.82
CA GLY A 457 17.16 50.74 39.13
C GLY A 457 18.67 50.78 39.07
N ASP A 458 19.27 50.42 37.94
CA ASP A 458 20.05 51.35 37.10
C ASP A 458 21.12 50.66 36.25
N HIS A 459 21.19 51.05 35.02
CA HIS A 459 22.33 51.22 34.08
C HIS A 459 23.46 50.15 34.00
N ALA A 460 23.58 49.55 32.81
CA ALA A 460 24.57 49.88 31.79
C ALA A 460 24.33 48.98 30.55
#